data_6715f22320a91d7437ded44f6acf2579
#
_entry.id   6715f22320a91d7437ded44f6acf2579
#
_cell.length_a   1.000
_cell.length_b   1.000
_cell.length_c   1.000
_cell.angle_alpha   90.00
_cell.angle_beta   90.00
_cell.angle_gamma   90.00
#
_symmetry.space_group_name_H-M   'P 1'
#
loop_
_entity.id
_entity.type
_entity.pdbx_description
1 polymer ?
#
loop_
_entity_poly.entity_id
_entity_poly.type
_entity_poly.pdbx_seq_one_letter_code
_entity_poly.pdbx_strand_id
1 'polypeptide(L)'
;MRVYFPALSSDLGEEQISLRQAFVAVPSPDMGREDVEVLEDDAQVEAALASLILLRDAPTHAYARIVLATDIQTDSVPSGTGVLEVNNVRCDWNDVVAILADDGETSEQVRRVIEAEDQDQADHAISDLWEFPLQWFDVSERDALREILK
;
A
#
# COMPACT_ATOMS: atom_id res chain seq x y z
N MET A 1 11.38 8.08 -9.13
CA MET A 1 11.28 6.63 -8.89
C MET A 1 10.03 6.32 -8.10
N ARG A 2 9.31 5.28 -8.46
CA ARG A 2 8.03 4.92 -7.86
C ARG A 2 8.21 4.24 -6.51
N VAL A 3 7.62 4.83 -5.47
CA VAL A 3 7.63 4.29 -4.11
C VAL A 3 6.19 4.02 -3.67
N TYR A 4 5.96 2.85 -3.09
CA TYR A 4 4.66 2.44 -2.59
C TYR A 4 4.65 2.54 -1.07
N PHE A 5 3.78 3.39 -0.57
CA PHE A 5 3.70 3.76 0.85
C PHE A 5 2.42 3.17 1.46
N PRO A 6 2.54 2.32 2.50
CA PRO A 6 1.35 1.77 3.16
C PRO A 6 0.64 2.84 3.98
N ALA A 7 -0.69 2.84 3.91
CA ALA A 7 -1.50 3.85 4.58
C ALA A 7 -2.73 3.24 5.26
N LEU A 8 -3.35 4.05 6.10
CA LEU A 8 -4.61 3.76 6.78
C LEU A 8 -5.67 4.77 6.31
N SER A 9 -6.94 4.44 6.51
CA SER A 9 -8.03 5.34 6.13
C SER A 9 -7.93 6.71 6.81
N SER A 10 -7.43 6.76 8.06
CA SER A 10 -7.22 8.02 8.76
C SER A 10 -6.18 8.93 8.11
N ASP A 11 -5.22 8.36 7.40
CA ASP A 11 -4.18 9.13 6.70
C ASP A 11 -4.77 9.98 5.57
N LEU A 12 -5.89 9.55 4.99
CA LEU A 12 -6.55 10.26 3.91
C LEU A 12 -7.03 11.66 4.32
N GLY A 13 -7.23 11.89 5.62
CA GLY A 13 -7.63 13.18 6.16
C GLY A 13 -6.49 14.02 6.71
N GLU A 14 -5.25 13.52 6.70
CA GLU A 14 -4.09 14.23 7.22
C GLU A 14 -3.42 15.08 6.15
N GLU A 15 -2.82 16.18 6.56
CA GLU A 15 -2.05 17.05 5.64
C GLU A 15 -0.70 16.41 5.30
N GLN A 16 -0.09 15.72 6.26
CA GLN A 16 1.15 14.98 6.09
C GLN A 16 1.02 13.62 6.73
N ILE A 17 1.61 12.62 6.12
CA ILE A 17 1.54 11.25 6.61
C ILE A 17 2.79 10.92 7.39
N SER A 18 2.60 10.22 8.51
CA SER A 18 3.66 9.81 9.43
C SER A 18 4.77 9.02 8.74
N LEU A 19 5.97 9.10 9.29
CA LEU A 19 7.10 8.32 8.82
C LEU A 19 6.83 6.82 8.93
N ARG A 20 7.04 6.10 7.83
CA ARG A 20 6.82 4.65 7.76
C ARG A 20 7.83 3.99 6.85
N GLN A 21 7.88 2.67 6.94
CA GLN A 21 8.55 1.85 5.95
C GLN A 21 7.76 1.87 4.65
N ALA A 22 8.46 2.05 3.55
CA ALA A 22 7.87 2.04 2.22
C ALA A 22 8.65 1.07 1.32
N PHE A 23 8.14 0.82 0.12
CA PHE A 23 8.70 -0.17 -0.80
C PHE A 23 8.94 0.48 -2.16
N VAL A 24 10.14 0.31 -2.68
CA VAL A 24 10.52 0.89 -3.97
C VAL A 24 10.89 -0.21 -4.95
N ALA A 25 10.40 -0.08 -6.19
CA ALA A 25 10.77 -0.97 -7.28
C ALA A 25 11.96 -0.38 -8.03
N VAL A 26 13.11 -1.04 -7.92
CA VAL A 26 14.35 -0.58 -8.56
C VAL A 26 14.71 -1.58 -9.67
N PRO A 27 14.42 -1.26 -10.95
CA PRO A 27 14.72 -2.18 -12.03
C PRO A 27 16.22 -2.29 -12.29
N SER A 28 16.65 -3.47 -12.73
CA SER A 28 18.01 -3.63 -13.25
C SER A 28 18.08 -3.10 -14.69
N PRO A 29 19.27 -2.70 -15.18
CA PRO A 29 19.40 -2.09 -16.52
C PRO A 29 18.97 -2.99 -17.69
N ASP A 30 18.95 -4.30 -17.48
CA ASP A 30 18.61 -5.29 -18.50
C ASP A 30 17.14 -5.69 -18.52
N MET A 31 16.32 -5.14 -17.61
CA MET A 31 14.89 -5.43 -17.55
C MET A 31 14.11 -4.76 -18.68
N GLY A 32 13.23 -5.55 -19.32
CA GLY A 32 12.26 -5.02 -20.25
C GLY A 32 11.07 -4.37 -19.51
N ARG A 33 10.20 -3.73 -20.28
CA ARG A 33 9.04 -3.01 -19.73
C ARG A 33 8.12 -3.92 -18.91
N GLU A 34 7.88 -5.15 -19.40
CA GLU A 34 7.02 -6.11 -18.70
C GLU A 34 7.62 -6.53 -17.36
N ASP A 35 8.93 -6.71 -17.29
CA ASP A 35 9.62 -7.07 -16.07
C ASP A 35 9.55 -5.93 -15.03
N VAL A 36 9.63 -4.68 -15.48
CA VAL A 36 9.49 -3.51 -14.62
C VAL A 36 8.07 -3.43 -14.04
N GLU A 37 7.06 -3.71 -14.85
CA GLU A 37 5.66 -3.71 -14.39
C GLU A 37 5.42 -4.78 -13.31
N VAL A 38 5.97 -5.98 -13.50
CA VAL A 38 5.90 -7.05 -12.49
C VAL A 38 6.58 -6.61 -11.20
N LEU A 39 7.74 -5.97 -11.30
CA LEU A 39 8.48 -5.49 -10.15
C LEU A 39 7.69 -4.43 -9.37
N GLU A 40 7.03 -3.52 -10.08
CA GLU A 40 6.16 -2.50 -9.46
C GLU A 40 4.95 -3.15 -8.79
N ASP A 41 4.36 -4.17 -9.40
CA ASP A 41 3.26 -4.93 -8.80
C ASP A 41 3.71 -5.65 -7.52
N ASP A 42 4.91 -6.22 -7.51
CA ASP A 42 5.47 -6.88 -6.33
C ASP A 42 5.68 -5.87 -5.18
N ALA A 43 6.18 -4.68 -5.49
CA ALA A 43 6.34 -3.61 -4.50
C ALA A 43 4.99 -3.16 -3.93
N GLN A 44 3.98 -3.08 -4.78
CA GLN A 44 2.61 -2.74 -4.39
C GLN A 44 2.03 -3.79 -3.44
N VAL A 45 2.25 -5.07 -3.71
CA VAL A 45 1.82 -6.18 -2.86
C VAL A 45 2.47 -6.09 -1.49
N GLU A 46 3.77 -5.82 -1.43
CA GLU A 46 4.49 -5.65 -0.17
C GLU A 46 3.91 -4.48 0.65
N ALA A 47 3.62 -3.37 0.00
CA ALA A 47 3.00 -2.21 0.66
C ALA A 47 1.58 -2.54 1.15
N ALA A 48 0.81 -3.31 0.39
CA ALA A 48 -0.52 -3.75 0.80
C ALA A 48 -0.48 -4.63 2.04
N LEU A 49 0.48 -5.56 2.11
CA LEU A 49 0.71 -6.39 3.30
C LEU A 49 1.11 -5.52 4.50
N ALA A 50 1.97 -4.53 4.30
CA ALA A 50 2.34 -3.59 5.36
C ALA A 50 1.15 -2.77 5.85
N SER A 51 0.22 -2.40 4.96
CA SER A 51 -1.03 -1.74 5.34
C SER A 51 -1.88 -2.62 6.25
N LEU A 52 -1.97 -3.93 5.97
CA LEU A 52 -2.67 -4.88 6.83
C LEU A 52 -2.03 -4.97 8.22
N ILE A 53 -0.71 -4.93 8.31
CA ILE A 53 0.00 -4.94 9.59
C ILE A 53 -0.32 -3.67 10.39
N LEU A 54 -0.34 -2.52 9.73
CA LEU A 54 -0.73 -1.26 10.38
C LEU A 54 -2.17 -1.34 10.92
N LEU A 55 -3.09 -1.89 10.14
CA LEU A 55 -4.48 -2.09 10.54
C LEU A 55 -4.60 -2.99 11.77
N ARG A 56 -3.83 -4.06 11.82
CA ARG A 56 -3.83 -5.00 12.94
C ARG A 56 -3.44 -4.31 14.24
N ASP A 57 -2.49 -3.37 14.16
CA ASP A 57 -2.03 -2.60 15.33
C ASP A 57 -2.97 -1.43 15.67
N ALA A 58 -3.91 -1.10 14.76
CA ALA A 58 -4.84 0.02 14.94
C ALA A 58 -6.26 -0.38 14.50
N PRO A 59 -6.93 -1.29 15.23
CA PRO A 59 -8.20 -1.91 14.79
C PRO A 59 -9.41 -0.97 14.76
N THR A 60 -9.24 0.29 15.15
CA THR A 60 -10.30 1.30 15.09
C THR A 60 -10.47 1.91 13.70
N HIS A 61 -9.54 1.66 12.77
CA HIS A 61 -9.62 2.16 11.41
C HIS A 61 -10.53 1.29 10.54
N ALA A 62 -10.95 1.83 9.39
CA ALA A 62 -11.73 1.06 8.43
C ALA A 62 -10.93 -0.15 7.92
N TYR A 63 -11.62 -1.25 7.66
CA TYR A 63 -11.00 -2.48 7.17
C TYR A 63 -10.76 -2.37 5.66
N ALA A 64 -9.71 -1.67 5.30
CA ALA A 64 -9.31 -1.47 3.91
C ALA A 64 -7.78 -1.40 3.80
N ARG A 65 -7.23 -2.09 2.80
CA ARG A 65 -5.82 -1.90 2.44
C ARG A 65 -5.72 -0.60 1.67
N ILE A 66 -4.75 0.22 1.99
CA ILE A 66 -4.49 1.48 1.27
C ILE A 66 -2.99 1.57 0.99
N VAL A 67 -2.67 1.82 -0.27
CA VAL A 67 -1.30 2.02 -0.73
C VAL A 67 -1.25 3.33 -1.51
N LEU A 68 -0.30 4.18 -1.18
CA LEU A 68 -0.08 5.43 -1.92
C LEU A 68 1.10 5.22 -2.87
N ALA A 69 0.83 5.34 -4.16
CA ALA A 69 1.89 5.33 -5.17
C ALA A 69 2.46 6.74 -5.25
N THR A 70 3.75 6.88 -4.96
CA THR A 70 4.42 8.19 -4.92
C THR A 70 5.61 8.19 -5.86
N ASP A 71 5.97 9.38 -6.36
CA ASP A 71 7.21 9.58 -7.08
C ASP A 71 8.16 10.40 -6.21
N ILE A 72 9.33 9.82 -5.91
CA ILE A 72 10.36 10.50 -5.13
C ILE A 72 11.67 10.59 -5.94
N GLN A 73 12.56 11.47 -5.51
CA GLN A 73 13.85 11.65 -6.15
C GLN A 73 14.78 10.46 -5.88
N THR A 74 15.60 10.13 -6.89
CA THR A 74 16.42 8.93 -6.90
C THR A 74 17.55 8.91 -5.87
N ASP A 75 17.98 10.06 -5.38
CA ASP A 75 19.05 10.17 -4.38
C ASP A 75 18.63 9.70 -2.98
N SER A 76 17.31 9.53 -2.76
CA SER A 76 16.77 8.99 -1.50
C SER A 76 16.65 7.46 -1.50
N VAL A 77 16.98 6.79 -2.60
CA VAL A 77 16.78 5.35 -2.77
C VAL A 77 18.06 4.59 -2.41
N PRO A 78 17.95 3.48 -1.64
CA PRO A 78 19.11 2.67 -1.31
C PRO A 78 19.72 2.01 -2.54
N SER A 79 20.99 1.62 -2.45
CA SER A 79 21.68 0.89 -3.52
C SER A 79 21.12 -0.51 -3.66
N GLY A 80 20.95 -0.96 -4.91
CA GLY A 80 20.49 -2.32 -5.21
C GLY A 80 19.40 -2.33 -6.26
N THR A 81 18.92 -3.52 -6.60
CA THR A 81 17.82 -3.75 -7.55
C THR A 81 16.78 -4.65 -6.93
N GLY A 82 15.58 -4.63 -7.51
CA GLY A 82 14.45 -5.40 -7.01
C GLY A 82 13.51 -4.55 -6.17
N VAL A 83 12.70 -5.19 -5.34
CA VAL A 83 11.85 -4.50 -4.38
C VAL A 83 12.69 -4.24 -3.12
N LEU A 84 12.93 -2.97 -2.83
CA LEU A 84 13.74 -2.55 -1.69
C LEU A 84 12.87 -1.87 -0.65
N GLU A 85 13.17 -2.13 0.62
CA GLU A 85 12.52 -1.47 1.74
C GLU A 85 13.25 -0.17 2.06
N VAL A 86 12.48 0.89 2.27
CA VAL A 86 13.00 2.21 2.67
C VAL A 86 12.35 2.58 4.00
N ASN A 87 13.16 2.84 5.01
CA ASN A 87 12.66 3.18 6.34
C ASN A 87 12.52 4.69 6.51
N ASN A 88 11.64 5.10 7.41
CA ASN A 88 11.43 6.49 7.79
C ASN A 88 11.07 7.40 6.60
N VAL A 89 10.25 6.88 5.71
CA VAL A 89 9.75 7.65 4.56
C VAL A 89 8.62 8.57 5.02
N ARG A 90 8.75 9.85 4.68
CA ARG A 90 7.67 10.81 4.83
C ARG A 90 6.94 10.93 3.50
N CYS A 91 5.63 10.83 3.54
CA CYS A 91 4.80 10.98 2.35
C CYS A 91 4.12 12.35 2.36
N ASP A 92 4.34 13.11 1.30
CA ASP A 92 3.64 14.36 1.05
C ASP A 92 2.63 14.11 -0.06
N TRP A 93 1.42 14.65 0.08
CA TRP A 93 0.36 14.46 -0.92
C TRP A 93 0.74 15.02 -2.29
N ASN A 94 1.63 15.99 -2.35
CA ASN A 94 2.14 16.53 -3.63
C ASN A 94 2.94 15.48 -4.43
N ASP A 95 3.49 14.48 -3.75
CA ASP A 95 4.27 13.41 -4.38
C ASP A 95 3.42 12.20 -4.73
N VAL A 96 2.18 12.13 -4.25
CA VAL A 96 1.27 11.02 -4.51
C VAL A 96 0.70 11.14 -5.91
N VAL A 97 0.88 10.10 -6.72
CA VAL A 97 0.37 10.04 -8.10
C VAL A 97 -0.89 9.20 -8.23
N ALA A 98 -1.14 8.30 -7.29
CA ALA A 98 -2.35 7.48 -7.26
C ALA A 98 -2.58 6.93 -5.86
N ILE A 99 -3.85 6.65 -5.55
CA ILE A 99 -4.26 5.95 -4.33
C ILE A 99 -4.78 4.58 -4.76
N LEU A 100 -4.21 3.54 -4.21
CA LEU A 100 -4.64 2.16 -4.44
C LEU A 100 -5.33 1.70 -3.16
N ALA A 101 -6.60 1.32 -3.25
CA ALA A 101 -7.37 1.05 -2.05
C ALA A 101 -8.45 0.00 -2.30
N ASP A 102 -8.84 -0.69 -1.23
CA ASP A 102 -10.04 -1.49 -1.21
C ASP A 102 -11.27 -0.59 -1.12
N ASP A 103 -12.36 -1.01 -1.71
CA ASP A 103 -13.65 -0.39 -1.48
C ASP A 103 -14.35 -1.04 -0.28
N GLY A 104 -15.58 -0.58 0.02
CA GLY A 104 -16.36 -1.11 1.12
C GLY A 104 -16.78 -2.57 0.96
N GLU A 105 -16.80 -3.09 -0.26
CA GLU A 105 -17.19 -4.48 -0.55
C GLU A 105 -16.15 -5.50 -0.09
N THR A 106 -14.89 -5.09 0.03
CA THR A 106 -13.77 -5.96 0.44
C THR A 106 -13.54 -5.94 1.96
N SER A 107 -14.27 -5.13 2.71
CA SER A 107 -14.03 -4.94 4.14
C SER A 107 -14.12 -6.23 4.96
N GLU A 108 -15.03 -7.13 4.61
CA GLU A 108 -15.17 -8.40 5.31
C GLU A 108 -13.96 -9.31 5.13
N GLN A 109 -13.40 -9.37 3.94
CA GLN A 109 -12.21 -10.15 3.64
C GLN A 109 -10.99 -9.59 4.38
N VAL A 110 -10.86 -8.27 4.44
CA VAL A 110 -9.81 -7.61 5.21
C VAL A 110 -9.96 -7.91 6.71
N ARG A 111 -11.18 -7.80 7.22
CA ARG A 111 -11.46 -8.10 8.64
C ARG A 111 -11.05 -9.52 9.02
N ARG A 112 -11.29 -10.49 8.17
CA ARG A 112 -10.89 -11.88 8.42
C ARG A 112 -9.38 -12.04 8.58
N VAL A 113 -8.59 -11.29 7.81
CA VAL A 113 -7.13 -11.29 7.95
C VAL A 113 -6.73 -10.69 9.30
N ILE A 114 -7.32 -9.56 9.65
CA ILE A 114 -6.99 -8.84 10.89
C ILE A 114 -7.38 -9.65 12.14
N GLU A 115 -8.51 -10.34 12.11
CA GLU A 115 -9.06 -11.11 13.24
C GLU A 115 -8.57 -12.55 13.27
N ALA A 116 -7.72 -13.00 12.35
CA ALA A 116 -7.18 -14.34 12.33
C ALA A 116 -6.45 -14.68 13.64
N GLU A 117 -6.77 -15.83 14.23
CA GLU A 117 -6.24 -16.24 15.53
C GLU A 117 -4.92 -17.01 15.43
N ASP A 118 -4.65 -17.64 14.28
CA ASP A 118 -3.42 -18.37 14.04
C ASP A 118 -2.92 -18.15 12.61
N GLN A 119 -1.72 -18.66 12.32
CA GLN A 119 -1.07 -18.49 11.03
C GLN A 119 -1.83 -19.15 9.90
N ASP A 120 -2.40 -20.33 10.12
CA ASP A 120 -3.16 -21.03 9.09
C ASP A 120 -4.41 -20.25 8.68
N GLN A 121 -5.14 -19.68 9.65
CA GLN A 121 -6.29 -18.82 9.38
C GLN A 121 -5.86 -17.55 8.63
N ALA A 122 -4.74 -16.94 9.06
CA ALA A 122 -4.22 -15.73 8.41
C ALA A 122 -3.83 -16.02 6.96
N ASP A 123 -3.11 -17.11 6.70
CA ASP A 123 -2.67 -17.48 5.36
C ASP A 123 -3.86 -17.77 4.43
N HIS A 124 -4.87 -18.44 4.95
CA HIS A 124 -6.10 -18.73 4.19
C HIS A 124 -6.87 -17.45 3.86
N ALA A 125 -7.03 -16.56 4.85
CA ALA A 125 -7.71 -15.29 4.67
C ALA A 125 -6.96 -14.38 3.68
N ILE A 126 -5.64 -14.34 3.73
CA ILE A 126 -4.81 -13.58 2.78
C ILE A 126 -4.96 -14.17 1.38
N SER A 127 -4.97 -15.49 1.23
CA SER A 127 -5.18 -16.15 -0.05
C SER A 127 -6.53 -15.75 -0.68
N ASP A 128 -7.59 -15.73 0.12
CA ASP A 128 -8.91 -15.26 -0.32
C ASP A 128 -8.86 -13.78 -0.73
N LEU A 129 -8.12 -12.97 0.01
CA LEU A 129 -8.01 -11.54 -0.25
C LEU A 129 -7.32 -11.22 -1.58
N TRP A 130 -6.40 -12.11 -2.04
CA TRP A 130 -5.73 -11.92 -3.33
C TRP A 130 -6.68 -11.94 -4.53
N GLU A 131 -7.90 -12.46 -4.37
CA GLU A 131 -8.93 -12.41 -5.42
C GLU A 131 -9.56 -11.02 -5.56
N PHE A 132 -9.30 -10.12 -4.62
CA PHE A 132 -9.82 -8.76 -4.59
C PHE A 132 -8.67 -7.77 -4.81
N PRO A 133 -8.38 -7.39 -6.05
CA PRO A 133 -7.29 -6.44 -6.33
C PRO A 133 -7.65 -5.05 -5.81
N LEU A 134 -6.62 -4.28 -5.47
CA LEU A 134 -6.80 -2.88 -5.10
C LEU A 134 -7.32 -2.09 -6.29
N GLN A 135 -8.25 -1.18 -6.01
CA GLN A 135 -8.79 -0.27 -7.02
C GLN A 135 -7.94 1.00 -7.09
N TRP A 136 -7.86 1.57 -8.27
CA TRP A 136 -7.09 2.79 -8.50
C TRP A 136 -7.99 4.01 -8.34
N PHE A 137 -7.51 4.99 -7.56
CA PHE A 137 -8.17 6.28 -7.37
C PHE A 137 -7.19 7.40 -7.68
N ASP A 138 -7.69 8.45 -8.35
CA ASP A 138 -6.92 9.66 -8.51
C ASP A 138 -6.76 10.38 -7.16
N VAL A 139 -5.69 11.15 -7.01
CA VAL A 139 -5.44 11.93 -5.77
C VAL A 139 -6.60 12.89 -5.47
N SER A 140 -7.23 13.44 -6.52
CA SER A 140 -8.39 14.32 -6.38
C SER A 140 -9.61 13.62 -5.77
N GLU A 141 -9.65 12.28 -5.78
CA GLU A 141 -10.72 11.49 -5.20
C GLU A 141 -10.50 11.16 -3.72
N ARG A 142 -9.42 11.67 -3.13
CA ARG A 142 -9.04 11.40 -1.73
C ARG A 142 -10.18 11.62 -0.74
N ASP A 143 -10.86 12.76 -0.82
CA ASP A 143 -11.94 13.09 0.10
C ASP A 143 -13.15 12.18 -0.10
N ALA A 144 -13.49 11.86 -1.35
CA ALA A 144 -14.58 10.93 -1.66
C ALA A 144 -14.28 9.53 -1.13
N LEU A 145 -13.06 9.05 -1.29
CA LEU A 145 -12.63 7.74 -0.78
C LEU A 145 -12.69 7.71 0.75
N ARG A 146 -12.27 8.78 1.40
CA ARG A 146 -12.35 8.93 2.85
C ARG A 146 -13.78 8.78 3.36
N GLU A 147 -14.76 9.36 2.66
CA GLU A 147 -16.17 9.24 3.03
C GLU A 147 -16.69 7.80 2.84
N ILE A 148 -16.27 7.11 1.78
CA ILE A 148 -16.63 5.72 1.53
C ILE A 148 -16.11 4.78 2.63
N LEU A 149 -14.93 5.08 3.18
CA LEU A 149 -14.25 4.24 4.16
C LEU A 149 -14.51 4.62 5.61
N LYS A 150 -15.45 5.49 5.86
CA LYS A 150 -15.87 5.82 7.23
C LYS A 150 -16.59 4.69 7.91
#